data_b28e698ca63d647ba178b73722d480ad
#
_entry.id   b28e698ca63d647ba178b73722d480ad
#
_cell.length_a   1.000
_cell.length_b   1.000
_cell.length_c   1.000
_cell.angle_alpha   90.00
_cell.angle_beta   90.00
_cell.angle_gamma   90.00
#
_symmetry.space_group_name_H-M   'P 1'
#
loop_
_entity.id
_entity.type
_entity.pdbx_description
1 polymer ?
#
loop_
_entity_poly.entity_id
_entity_poly.type
_entity_poly.pdbx_seq_one_letter_code
_entity_poly.pdbx_strand_id
1 'polypeptide(L)'
;MTQIDFYTGAADRLLIACRLCAKAVQQGLRTVVHVPDERVAGQFDKLLWAFSPTGFVPHCRMDNKLAKVTPVIMNIPPALMEVDHFDILLNLDADMPPGFEQFSRVVEIVDETADGKQLARKRYRRYQEQGHDVRHHRIDGN
;
A
#
# COMPACT_ATOMS: atom_id res chain seq x y z
N MET A 1 17.11 -5.10 -6.03
CA MET A 1 16.90 -3.83 -5.33
C MET A 1 15.43 -3.43 -5.43
N THR A 2 14.83 -3.05 -4.32
CA THR A 2 13.43 -2.63 -4.28
C THR A 2 13.33 -1.13 -4.57
N GLN A 3 12.38 -0.74 -5.41
CA GLN A 3 12.07 0.65 -5.65
C GLN A 3 11.03 1.11 -4.62
N ILE A 4 11.28 2.23 -3.96
CA ILE A 4 10.39 2.78 -2.94
C ILE A 4 9.82 4.09 -3.47
N ASP A 5 8.50 4.19 -3.58
CA ASP A 5 7.81 5.40 -4.05
C ASP A 5 7.01 6.03 -2.92
N PHE A 6 7.35 7.25 -2.56
CA PHE A 6 6.62 8.04 -1.58
C PHE A 6 5.69 9.03 -2.29
N TYR A 7 4.41 8.97 -1.95
CA TYR A 7 3.40 9.89 -2.48
C TYR A 7 3.01 10.88 -1.38
N THR A 8 3.16 12.17 -1.64
CA THR A 8 2.80 13.26 -0.71
C THR A 8 1.70 14.12 -1.30
N GLY A 9 1.08 14.95 -0.46
CA GLY A 9 -0.01 15.83 -0.88
C GLY A 9 -1.37 15.18 -0.90
N ALA A 10 -1.51 14.00 -0.30
CA ALA A 10 -2.77 13.28 -0.25
C ALA A 10 -3.67 13.83 0.84
N ALA A 11 -4.80 14.44 0.47
CA ALA A 11 -5.81 14.87 1.44
C ALA A 11 -6.48 13.67 2.11
N ASP A 12 -6.69 12.59 1.35
CA ASP A 12 -7.25 11.34 1.85
C ASP A 12 -6.35 10.19 1.43
N ARG A 13 -5.55 9.72 2.38
CA ARG A 13 -4.56 8.66 2.15
C ARG A 13 -5.21 7.36 1.64
N LEU A 14 -6.34 6.98 2.21
CA LEU A 14 -7.00 5.73 1.84
C LEU A 14 -7.61 5.81 0.44
N LEU A 15 -8.12 6.97 0.04
CA LEU A 15 -8.64 7.16 -1.32
C LEU A 15 -7.53 7.03 -2.35
N ILE A 16 -6.36 7.61 -2.08
CA ILE A 16 -5.21 7.48 -2.96
C ILE A 16 -4.77 6.02 -3.04
N ALA A 17 -4.77 5.31 -1.91
CA ALA A 17 -4.45 3.88 -1.89
C ALA A 17 -5.40 3.09 -2.80
N CYS A 18 -6.70 3.37 -2.75
CA CYS A 18 -7.68 2.73 -3.62
C CYS A 18 -7.40 3.00 -5.11
N ARG A 19 -7.08 4.23 -5.45
CA ARG A 19 -6.76 4.62 -6.83
C ARG A 19 -5.50 3.92 -7.34
N LEU A 20 -4.49 3.81 -6.52
CA LEU A 20 -3.25 3.12 -6.88
C LEU A 20 -3.48 1.62 -7.06
N CYS A 21 -4.31 1.01 -6.20
CA CYS A 21 -4.69 -0.39 -6.35
C CYS A 21 -5.45 -0.63 -7.67
N ALA A 22 -6.40 0.24 -7.99
CA ALA A 22 -7.16 0.14 -9.24
C ALA A 22 -6.25 0.24 -10.46
N LYS A 23 -5.31 1.18 -10.42
CA LYS A 23 -4.34 1.36 -11.51
C LYS A 23 -3.45 0.13 -11.67
N ALA A 24 -3.00 -0.44 -10.56
CA ALA A 24 -2.17 -1.65 -10.59
C ALA A 24 -2.93 -2.82 -11.22
N VAL A 25 -4.21 -3.00 -10.84
CA VAL A 25 -5.06 -4.05 -11.43
C VAL A 25 -5.19 -3.86 -12.94
N GLN A 26 -5.40 -2.62 -13.40
CA GLN A 26 -5.48 -2.31 -14.83
C GLN A 26 -4.18 -2.64 -15.57
N GLN A 27 -3.05 -2.56 -14.90
CA GLN A 27 -1.74 -2.88 -15.48
C GLN A 27 -1.37 -4.36 -15.34
N GLY A 28 -2.25 -5.17 -14.77
CA GLY A 28 -1.99 -6.60 -14.57
C GLY A 28 -1.03 -6.88 -13.43
N LEU A 29 -0.83 -5.93 -12.51
CA LEU A 29 0.05 -6.07 -11.37
C LEU A 29 -0.71 -6.52 -10.14
N ARG A 30 -0.04 -7.29 -9.29
CA ARG A 30 -0.63 -7.78 -8.03
C ARG A 30 -0.08 -7.00 -6.86
N THR A 31 -0.97 -6.61 -5.94
CA THR A 31 -0.65 -5.73 -4.81
C THR A 31 -0.99 -6.40 -3.48
N VAL A 32 -0.04 -6.34 -2.54
CA VAL A 32 -0.31 -6.63 -1.13
C VAL A 32 -0.41 -5.30 -0.40
N VAL A 33 -1.49 -5.10 0.35
CA VAL A 33 -1.68 -3.92 1.19
C VAL A 33 -1.36 -4.31 2.62
N HIS A 34 -0.28 -3.75 3.18
CA HIS A 34 0.10 -3.98 4.57
C HIS A 34 -0.67 -3.01 5.47
N VAL A 35 -1.61 -3.53 6.24
CA VAL A 35 -2.50 -2.71 7.07
C VAL A 35 -2.70 -3.41 8.42
N PRO A 36 -1.81 -3.15 9.41
CA PRO A 36 -1.86 -3.86 10.70
C PRO A 36 -3.04 -3.46 11.58
N ASP A 37 -3.63 -2.28 11.36
CA ASP A 37 -4.75 -1.79 12.17
C ASP A 37 -6.07 -2.27 11.56
N GLU A 38 -6.83 -3.08 12.30
CA GLU A 38 -8.13 -3.63 11.85
C GLU A 38 -9.14 -2.55 11.50
N ARG A 39 -9.12 -1.43 12.20
CA ARG A 39 -10.04 -0.32 11.93
C ARG A 39 -9.72 0.32 10.58
N VAL A 40 -8.45 0.56 10.31
CA VAL A 40 -8.01 1.09 9.02
C VAL A 40 -8.30 0.09 7.90
N ALA A 41 -8.05 -1.21 8.15
CA ALA A 41 -8.35 -2.25 7.18
C ALA A 41 -9.85 -2.26 6.79
N GLY A 42 -10.73 -2.13 7.78
CA GLY A 42 -12.16 -2.07 7.54
C GLY A 42 -12.58 -0.84 6.73
N GLN A 43 -11.99 0.31 7.02
CA GLN A 43 -12.23 1.55 6.27
C GLN A 43 -11.75 1.43 4.83
N PHE A 44 -10.57 0.86 4.63
CA PHE A 44 -10.01 0.66 3.30
C PHE A 44 -10.85 -0.31 2.48
N ASP A 45 -11.28 -1.41 3.09
CA ASP A 45 -12.15 -2.41 2.45
C ASP A 45 -13.46 -1.77 1.94
N LYS A 46 -14.14 -1.01 2.80
CA LYS A 46 -15.36 -0.33 2.43
C LYS A 46 -15.14 0.67 1.30
N LEU A 47 -14.03 1.39 1.35
CA LEU A 47 -13.71 2.39 0.35
C LEU A 47 -13.40 1.74 -1.00
N LEU A 48 -12.71 0.60 -1.01
CA LEU A 48 -12.46 -0.14 -2.24
C LEU A 48 -13.75 -0.57 -2.94
N TRP A 49 -14.78 -0.89 -2.18
CA TRP A 49 -16.09 -1.23 -2.75
C TRP A 49 -16.81 -0.03 -3.35
N ALA A 50 -16.56 1.18 -2.82
CA ALA A 50 -17.42 2.35 -3.08
C ALA A 50 -16.73 3.53 -3.76
N PHE A 51 -15.39 3.55 -3.90
CA PHE A 51 -14.68 4.75 -4.37
C PHE A 51 -14.95 5.08 -5.85
N SER A 52 -15.37 4.13 -6.63
CA SER A 52 -15.71 4.32 -8.03
C SER A 52 -17.06 3.65 -8.33
N PRO A 53 -18.04 4.40 -8.84
CA PRO A 53 -19.36 3.82 -9.13
C PRO A 53 -19.35 2.82 -10.28
N THR A 54 -18.35 2.87 -11.15
CA THR A 54 -18.26 2.00 -12.33
C THR A 54 -17.10 1.02 -12.27
N GLY A 55 -16.19 1.20 -11.30
CA GLY A 55 -15.01 0.34 -11.18
C GLY A 55 -15.17 -0.66 -10.03
N PHE A 56 -14.67 -1.85 -10.24
CA PHE A 56 -14.60 -2.87 -9.21
C PHE A 56 -13.14 -3.33 -9.09
N VAL A 57 -12.60 -3.29 -7.86
CA VAL A 57 -11.26 -3.77 -7.57
C VAL A 57 -11.39 -5.07 -6.77
N PRO A 58 -11.12 -6.23 -7.39
CA PRO A 58 -11.16 -7.50 -6.66
C PRO A 58 -10.13 -7.49 -5.54
N HIS A 59 -10.59 -7.72 -4.32
CA HIS A 59 -9.73 -7.72 -3.13
C HIS A 59 -10.26 -8.68 -2.07
N CYS A 60 -9.34 -9.16 -1.23
CA CYS A 60 -9.70 -9.98 -0.08
C CYS A 60 -8.55 -9.94 0.94
N ARG A 61 -8.77 -10.55 2.11
CA ARG A 61 -7.73 -10.69 3.11
C ARG A 61 -6.80 -11.86 2.75
N MET A 62 -5.58 -11.81 3.25
CA MET A 62 -4.56 -12.82 2.93
C MET A 62 -4.96 -14.25 3.36
N ASP A 63 -5.73 -14.37 4.42
CA ASP A 63 -6.20 -15.66 4.93
C ASP A 63 -7.40 -16.23 4.15
N ASN A 64 -7.92 -15.49 3.18
CA ASN A 64 -9.03 -15.95 2.35
C ASN A 64 -8.53 -17.03 1.38
N LYS A 65 -9.35 -18.06 1.16
CA LYS A 65 -9.01 -19.16 0.24
C LYS A 65 -8.81 -18.69 -1.21
N LEU A 66 -9.35 -17.54 -1.58
CA LEU A 66 -9.22 -16.97 -2.92
C LEU A 66 -8.00 -16.02 -3.05
N ALA A 67 -7.17 -15.90 -2.01
CA ALA A 67 -6.06 -14.95 -2.01
C ALA A 67 -5.09 -15.17 -3.17
N LYS A 68 -4.84 -16.42 -3.55
CA LYS A 68 -3.89 -16.75 -4.63
C LYS A 68 -4.31 -16.23 -5.99
N VAL A 69 -5.62 -16.00 -6.20
CA VAL A 69 -6.15 -15.58 -7.50
C VAL A 69 -6.71 -14.15 -7.45
N THR A 70 -6.58 -13.45 -6.33
CA THR A 70 -7.10 -12.10 -6.14
C THR A 70 -5.97 -11.09 -6.31
N PRO A 71 -6.17 -10.03 -7.14
CA PRO A 71 -5.08 -9.09 -7.45
C PRO A 71 -4.69 -8.16 -6.29
N VAL A 72 -5.62 -7.86 -5.37
CA VAL A 72 -5.34 -7.00 -4.20
C VAL A 72 -5.60 -7.78 -2.93
N ILE A 73 -4.56 -7.96 -2.11
CA ILE A 73 -4.63 -8.73 -0.88
C ILE A 73 -4.31 -7.83 0.30
N MET A 74 -5.17 -7.83 1.31
CA MET A 74 -4.91 -7.11 2.55
C MET A 74 -4.21 -8.04 3.54
N ASN A 75 -2.99 -7.68 3.95
CA ASN A 75 -2.23 -8.40 4.95
C ASN A 75 -2.38 -7.71 6.30
N ILE A 76 -3.12 -8.37 7.20
CA ILE A 76 -3.37 -7.85 8.55
C ILE A 76 -2.66 -8.79 9.53
N PRO A 77 -1.64 -8.32 10.26
CA PRO A 77 -0.97 -9.13 11.26
C PRO A 77 -1.94 -9.66 12.34
N PRO A 78 -1.69 -10.85 12.91
CA PRO A 78 -0.43 -11.59 12.87
C PRO A 78 -0.30 -12.60 11.74
N ALA A 79 -1.15 -12.56 10.73
CA ALA A 79 -1.03 -13.47 9.60
C ALA A 79 0.34 -13.31 8.93
N LEU A 80 0.98 -14.44 8.64
CA LEU A 80 2.27 -14.44 7.97
C LEU A 80 2.10 -14.01 6.52
N MET A 81 2.98 -13.11 6.09
CA MET A 81 3.00 -12.68 4.71
C MET A 81 3.69 -13.73 3.85
N GLU A 82 2.89 -14.66 3.33
CA GLU A 82 3.36 -15.61 2.33
C GLU A 82 3.08 -14.99 0.96
N VAL A 83 4.11 -14.39 0.38
CA VAL A 83 3.96 -13.72 -0.90
C VAL A 83 4.62 -14.52 -1.99
N ASP A 84 3.79 -15.02 -2.89
CA ASP A 84 4.22 -15.61 -4.13
C ASP A 84 3.64 -14.78 -5.27
N HIS A 85 4.51 -14.24 -6.12
CA HIS A 85 4.09 -13.54 -7.35
C HIS A 85 3.35 -12.22 -7.14
N PHE A 86 3.71 -11.44 -6.10
CA PHE A 86 3.19 -10.09 -5.93
C PHE A 86 4.23 -9.06 -6.35
N ASP A 87 3.77 -8.00 -6.99
CA ASP A 87 4.64 -6.97 -7.58
C ASP A 87 4.83 -5.78 -6.65
N ILE A 88 3.76 -5.37 -5.97
CA ILE A 88 3.70 -4.12 -5.21
C ILE A 88 3.29 -4.41 -3.78
N LEU A 89 4.03 -3.80 -2.84
CA LEU A 89 3.62 -3.72 -1.44
C LEU A 89 3.19 -2.28 -1.15
N LEU A 90 1.93 -2.07 -0.82
CA LEU A 90 1.40 -0.77 -0.43
C LEU A 90 1.33 -0.73 1.09
N ASN A 91 2.06 0.22 1.69
CA ASN A 91 2.17 0.31 3.15
C ASN A 91 1.18 1.31 3.72
N LEU A 92 0.29 0.84 4.59
CA LEU A 92 -0.63 1.68 5.37
C LEU A 92 -0.29 1.65 6.87
N ASP A 93 0.93 1.26 7.22
CA ASP A 93 1.44 1.27 8.58
C ASP A 93 2.30 2.52 8.81
N ALA A 94 2.50 2.86 10.08
CA ALA A 94 3.43 3.92 10.47
C ALA A 94 4.90 3.47 10.34
N ASP A 95 5.15 2.18 10.41
CA ASP A 95 6.50 1.60 10.34
C ASP A 95 6.77 0.96 8.98
N MET A 96 8.05 0.66 8.73
CA MET A 96 8.44 -0.08 7.53
C MET A 96 7.81 -1.47 7.57
N PRO A 97 7.17 -1.91 6.47
CA PRO A 97 6.52 -3.23 6.47
C PRO A 97 7.56 -4.35 6.48
N PRO A 98 7.37 -5.40 7.30
CA PRO A 98 8.30 -6.52 7.31
C PRO A 98 8.28 -7.26 5.98
N GLY A 99 9.46 -7.69 5.52
CA GLY A 99 9.59 -8.46 4.29
C GLY A 99 9.42 -7.65 3.01
N PHE A 100 9.54 -6.34 3.08
CA PHE A 100 9.32 -5.47 1.91
C PHE A 100 10.31 -5.74 0.77
N GLU A 101 11.49 -6.25 1.08
CA GLU A 101 12.51 -6.53 0.07
C GLU A 101 12.12 -7.65 -0.90
N GLN A 102 11.09 -8.42 -0.58
CA GLN A 102 10.55 -9.45 -1.48
C GLN A 102 9.78 -8.87 -2.66
N PHE A 103 9.45 -7.58 -2.62
CA PHE A 103 8.68 -6.91 -3.65
C PHE A 103 9.59 -6.09 -4.54
N SER A 104 9.22 -5.97 -5.81
CA SER A 104 9.95 -5.11 -6.74
C SER A 104 9.69 -3.63 -6.45
N ARG A 105 8.53 -3.32 -5.87
CA ARG A 105 8.11 -1.95 -5.58
C ARG A 105 7.34 -1.86 -4.28
N VAL A 106 7.67 -0.82 -3.48
CA VAL A 106 6.92 -0.47 -2.26
C VAL A 106 6.33 0.91 -2.47
N VAL A 107 5.05 1.08 -2.13
CA VAL A 107 4.34 2.36 -2.20
C VAL A 107 4.06 2.85 -0.78
N GLU A 108 4.52 4.07 -0.49
CA GLU A 108 4.26 4.77 0.77
C GLU A 108 3.39 5.98 0.48
N ILE A 109 2.31 6.16 1.23
CA ILE A 109 1.42 7.31 1.07
C ILE A 109 1.44 8.12 2.34
N VAL A 110 1.83 9.39 2.23
CA VAL A 110 2.01 10.29 3.38
C VAL A 110 0.75 11.14 3.53
N ASP A 111 0.10 11.06 4.69
CA ASP A 111 -1.02 11.95 4.97
C ASP A 111 -0.52 13.37 5.31
N GLU A 112 -1.45 14.32 5.43
CA GLU A 112 -1.13 15.73 5.67
C GLU A 112 -0.93 16.07 7.14
N THR A 113 -1.02 15.09 8.06
CA THR A 113 -0.80 15.35 9.48
C THR A 113 0.69 15.55 9.78
N ALA A 114 1.00 16.34 10.80
CA ALA A 114 2.38 16.57 11.22
C ALA A 114 3.05 15.25 11.65
N ASP A 115 2.33 14.42 12.39
CA ASP A 115 2.85 13.13 12.84
C ASP A 115 3.11 12.18 11.67
N GLY A 116 2.18 12.11 10.72
CA GLY A 116 2.33 11.28 9.53
C GLY A 116 3.53 11.69 8.69
N LYS A 117 3.73 13.00 8.51
CA LYS A 117 4.89 13.52 7.78
C LYS A 117 6.20 13.21 8.48
N GLN A 118 6.24 13.33 9.81
CA GLN A 118 7.45 13.04 10.59
C GLN A 118 7.82 11.57 10.53
N LEU A 119 6.86 10.68 10.68
CA LEU A 119 7.07 9.23 10.58
C LEU A 119 7.52 8.84 9.17
N ALA A 120 6.93 9.46 8.15
CA ALA A 120 7.31 9.21 6.76
C ALA A 120 8.76 9.63 6.48
N ARG A 121 9.22 10.76 7.03
CA ARG A 121 10.60 11.19 6.88
C ARG A 121 11.59 10.18 7.47
N LYS A 122 11.24 9.59 8.62
CA LYS A 122 12.06 8.54 9.24
C LYS A 122 12.16 7.30 8.35
N ARG A 123 11.04 6.86 7.78
CA ARG A 123 11.04 5.71 6.86
C ARG A 123 11.84 6.02 5.59
N TYR A 124 11.64 7.20 5.02
CA TYR A 124 12.35 7.65 3.83
C TYR A 124 13.87 7.56 4.04
N ARG A 125 14.34 8.08 5.16
CA ARG A 125 15.75 8.09 5.52
C ARG A 125 16.29 6.67 5.69
N ARG A 126 15.52 5.80 6.35
CA ARG A 126 15.92 4.40 6.56
C ARG A 126 16.03 3.63 5.25
N TYR A 127 15.08 3.83 4.33
CA TYR A 127 15.16 3.20 3.02
C TYR A 127 16.42 3.65 2.27
N GLN A 128 16.73 4.93 2.33
CA GLN A 128 17.96 5.46 1.70
C GLN A 128 19.22 4.87 2.31
N GLU A 129 19.27 4.78 3.64
CA GLU A 129 20.42 4.21 4.36
C GLU A 129 20.65 2.74 4.01
N GLN A 130 19.60 2.02 3.69
CA GLN A 130 19.67 0.62 3.28
C GLN A 130 19.99 0.45 1.79
N GLY A 131 20.17 1.53 1.06
CA GLY A 131 20.61 1.49 -0.33
C GLY A 131 19.51 1.29 -1.37
N HIS A 132 18.24 1.47 -0.99
CA HIS A 132 17.13 1.32 -1.93
C HIS A 132 16.96 2.56 -2.80
N ASP A 133 16.35 2.37 -3.99
CA ASP A 133 16.00 3.47 -4.89
C ASP A 133 14.73 4.14 -4.40
N VAL A 134 14.87 5.28 -3.71
CA VAL A 134 13.74 5.99 -3.10
C VAL A 134 13.36 7.18 -3.96
N ARG A 135 12.08 7.24 -4.36
CA ARG A 135 11.54 8.29 -5.23
C ARG A 135 10.39 8.99 -4.53
N HIS A 136 10.21 10.26 -4.85
CA HIS A 136 9.16 11.10 -4.30
C HIS A 136 8.23 11.59 -5.41
N HIS A 137 6.93 11.45 -5.17
CA HIS A 137 5.88 11.91 -6.09
C HIS A 137 4.92 12.80 -5.33
N ARG A 138 4.60 13.95 -5.89
CA ARG A 138 3.61 14.85 -5.31
C ARG A 138 2.27 14.65 -6.00
N ILE A 139 1.21 14.50 -5.20
CA ILE A 139 -0.16 14.42 -5.72
C ILE A 139 -0.76 15.81 -5.64
N ASP A 140 -1.20 16.33 -6.79
CA ASP A 140 -1.84 17.65 -6.84
C ASP A 140 -3.35 17.51 -6.81
N GLY A 141 -3.99 18.30 -5.95
CA GLY A 141 -5.43 18.48 -5.97
C GLY A 141 -6.27 17.36 -5.37
N ASN A 142 -5.69 16.47 -4.60
CA ASN A 142 -6.49 15.40 -3.97
C ASN A 142 -6.00 15.11 -2.58
#